data_0e1f98f3b78e0994ddf97460ea1cc292
#
_entry.id   0e1f98f3b78e0994ddf97460ea1cc292
#
_cell.length_a   1.000
_cell.length_b   1.000
_cell.length_c   1.000
_cell.angle_alpha   90.00
_cell.angle_beta   90.00
_cell.angle_gamma   90.00
#
_symmetry.space_group_name_H-M   'P 1'
#
loop_
_entity.id
_entity.type
_entity.pdbx_description
1 polymer ?
#
loop_
_entity_poly.entity_id
_entity_poly.type
_entity_poly.pdbx_seq_one_letter_code
_entity_poly.pdbx_strand_id
1 'polypeptide(L)'
;MDQAKKRKIAARVIGAPLLIATLLFLAWLDHRNGEVVAIRFLIAALSGLGMIEFLQMVRKKGYPVVWSPCIPLLVLPALPWSWILGMPVPEFFFPAALFFVASLFFHILLRRGEFSVESAGCALLGFFYLGALQIACHAPSEIPEGMHIWFLLFLVATNKGSDMAAYVAGNLLGKRKLAPDISPSKTWEGAIAGAIVGTGTGFLVLKIPLQSLDGLPDWSLMGFALLVTISAQVGDLVESAIKRWAGAKDSGHLIPEFGGILDMIDSFLVSIPVAYVGAGLLLWMFS
;
A
#
# COMPACT_ATOMS: atom_id res chain seq x y z
N MET A 1 31.59 13.53 4.02
CA MET A 1 30.38 12.76 3.78
C MET A 1 30.72 11.63 2.84
N ASP A 2 30.59 10.39 3.27
CA ASP A 2 31.00 9.17 2.58
C ASP A 2 30.31 9.06 1.20
N GLN A 3 31.04 8.62 0.16
CA GLN A 3 30.52 8.48 -1.21
C GLN A 3 29.27 7.57 -1.26
N ALA A 4 29.21 6.55 -0.42
CA ALA A 4 28.04 5.68 -0.26
C ALA A 4 26.81 6.44 0.24
N LYS A 5 26.97 7.39 1.17
CA LYS A 5 25.88 8.23 1.69
C LYS A 5 25.39 9.23 0.64
N LYS A 6 26.29 9.77 -0.20
CA LYS A 6 25.92 10.66 -1.32
C LYS A 6 25.13 9.91 -2.39
N ARG A 7 25.54 8.68 -2.75
CA ARG A 7 24.79 7.83 -3.70
C ARG A 7 23.39 7.49 -3.21
N LYS A 8 23.23 7.14 -1.92
CA LYS A 8 21.90 6.87 -1.32
C LYS A 8 20.99 8.07 -1.34
N ILE A 9 21.52 9.28 -1.05
CA ILE A 9 20.74 10.52 -1.10
C ILE A 9 20.34 10.82 -2.54
N ALA A 10 21.29 10.74 -3.50
CA ALA A 10 21.02 10.99 -4.91
C ALA A 10 19.98 10.01 -5.49
N ALA A 11 20.09 8.72 -5.17
CA ALA A 11 19.13 7.72 -5.60
C ALA A 11 17.72 8.01 -5.06
N ARG A 12 17.59 8.40 -3.80
CA ARG A 12 16.28 8.78 -3.20
C ARG A 12 15.72 10.07 -3.77
N VAL A 13 16.57 11.07 -4.02
CA VAL A 13 16.15 12.36 -4.59
C VAL A 13 15.72 12.22 -6.05
N ILE A 14 16.31 11.31 -6.82
CA ILE A 14 15.95 11.08 -8.22
C ILE A 14 14.87 9.99 -8.34
N GLY A 15 14.97 8.93 -7.56
CA GLY A 15 14.09 7.78 -7.67
C GLY A 15 12.65 8.05 -7.22
N ALA A 16 12.45 8.83 -6.15
CA ALA A 16 11.10 9.17 -5.69
C ALA A 16 10.33 10.03 -6.72
N PRO A 17 10.88 11.11 -7.29
CA PRO A 17 10.22 11.84 -8.37
C PRO A 17 9.98 11.00 -9.63
N LEU A 18 10.93 10.11 -9.98
CA LEU A 18 10.76 9.22 -11.14
C LEU A 18 9.60 8.23 -10.92
N LEU A 19 9.47 7.69 -9.73
CA LEU A 19 8.39 6.78 -9.36
C LEU A 19 7.03 7.49 -9.39
N ILE A 20 6.97 8.71 -8.85
CA ILE A 20 5.78 9.56 -8.90
C ILE A 20 5.45 9.91 -10.36
N ALA A 21 6.45 10.31 -11.17
CA ALA A 21 6.25 10.61 -12.58
C ALA A 21 5.75 9.40 -13.37
N THR A 22 6.25 8.20 -13.07
CA THR A 22 5.78 6.95 -13.67
C THR A 22 4.32 6.66 -13.30
N LEU A 23 3.96 6.82 -12.02
CA LEU A 23 2.58 6.67 -11.56
C LEU A 23 1.64 7.68 -12.25
N LEU A 24 2.04 8.94 -12.33
CA LEU A 24 1.27 9.99 -13.00
C LEU A 24 1.13 9.72 -14.51
N PHE A 25 2.18 9.24 -15.15
CA PHE A 25 2.16 8.88 -16.56
C PHE A 25 1.23 7.68 -16.83
N LEU A 26 1.26 6.64 -15.99
CA LEU A 26 0.36 5.50 -16.11
C LEU A 26 -1.09 5.91 -15.84
N ALA A 27 -1.33 6.76 -14.84
CA ALA A 27 -2.64 7.30 -14.54
C ALA A 27 -3.18 8.18 -15.69
N TRP A 28 -2.31 8.97 -16.33
CA TRP A 28 -2.66 9.75 -17.50
C TRP A 28 -2.97 8.88 -18.73
N LEU A 29 -2.20 7.81 -18.95
CA LEU A 29 -2.46 6.82 -20.01
C LEU A 29 -3.83 6.15 -19.82
N ASP A 30 -4.12 5.71 -18.62
CA ASP A 30 -5.39 5.08 -18.28
C ASP A 30 -6.56 6.06 -18.45
N HIS A 31 -6.40 7.31 -17.98
CA HIS A 31 -7.40 8.36 -18.17
C HIS A 31 -7.67 8.65 -19.65
N ARG A 32 -6.62 8.68 -20.49
CA ARG A 32 -6.75 8.91 -21.94
C ARG A 32 -7.48 7.78 -22.65
N ASN A 33 -7.28 6.54 -22.19
CA ASN A 33 -7.87 5.36 -22.80
C ASN A 33 -9.26 4.99 -22.23
N GLY A 34 -9.69 5.67 -21.17
CA GLY A 34 -10.95 5.36 -20.46
C GLY A 34 -10.93 4.04 -19.69
N GLU A 35 -9.75 3.45 -19.48
CA GLU A 35 -9.57 2.18 -18.81
C GLU A 35 -8.42 2.22 -17.80
N VAL A 36 -8.56 1.55 -16.66
CA VAL A 36 -7.54 1.50 -15.57
C VAL A 36 -6.65 0.27 -15.75
N VAL A 37 -6.03 0.10 -16.93
CA VAL A 37 -5.26 -1.11 -17.25
C VAL A 37 -3.82 -1.01 -16.76
N ALA A 38 -3.14 0.10 -17.05
CA ALA A 38 -1.72 0.25 -16.71
C ALA A 38 -1.49 0.28 -15.19
N ILE A 39 -2.36 0.96 -14.45
CA ILE A 39 -2.32 0.99 -12.98
C ILE A 39 -2.58 -0.41 -12.40
N ARG A 40 -3.53 -1.17 -12.95
CA ARG A 40 -3.80 -2.56 -12.51
C ARG A 40 -2.57 -3.44 -12.66
N PHE A 41 -1.88 -3.38 -13.80
CA PHE A 41 -0.64 -4.15 -14.01
C PHE A 41 0.45 -3.74 -13.02
N LEU A 42 0.62 -2.46 -12.76
CA LEU A 42 1.58 -1.98 -11.77
C LEU A 42 1.26 -2.51 -10.36
N ILE A 43 0.01 -2.40 -9.93
CA ILE A 43 -0.44 -2.87 -8.61
C ILE A 43 -0.29 -4.39 -8.51
N ALA A 44 -0.63 -5.14 -9.56
CA ALA A 44 -0.41 -6.58 -9.60
C ALA A 44 1.07 -6.94 -9.46
N ALA A 45 1.95 -6.23 -10.15
CA ALA A 45 3.39 -6.43 -10.06
C ALA A 45 3.91 -6.11 -8.65
N LEU A 46 3.51 -4.97 -8.06
CA LEU A 46 3.91 -4.59 -6.71
C LEU A 46 3.41 -5.59 -5.66
N SER A 47 2.15 -6.04 -5.76
CA SER A 47 1.59 -7.04 -4.84
C SER A 47 2.31 -8.38 -4.96
N GLY A 48 2.59 -8.84 -6.18
CA GLY A 48 3.27 -10.11 -6.40
C GLY A 48 4.73 -10.10 -5.95
N LEU A 49 5.48 -9.03 -6.28
CA LEU A 49 6.86 -8.86 -5.84
C LEU A 49 6.93 -8.70 -4.31
N GLY A 50 6.04 -7.91 -3.71
CA GLY A 50 5.92 -7.80 -2.25
C GLY A 50 5.60 -9.14 -1.60
N MET A 51 4.75 -9.97 -2.22
CA MET A 51 4.46 -11.31 -1.74
C MET A 51 5.68 -12.23 -1.78
N ILE A 52 6.49 -12.15 -2.82
CA ILE A 52 7.75 -12.90 -2.92
C ILE A 52 8.68 -12.51 -1.77
N GLU A 53 8.87 -11.22 -1.50
CA GLU A 53 9.68 -10.73 -0.39
C GLU A 53 9.13 -11.16 0.97
N PHE A 54 7.81 -11.05 1.17
CA PHE A 54 7.15 -11.52 2.38
C PHE A 54 7.40 -13.02 2.62
N LEU A 55 7.21 -13.85 1.60
CA LEU A 55 7.44 -15.29 1.71
C LEU A 55 8.92 -15.65 1.93
N GLN A 56 9.85 -14.85 1.38
CA GLN A 56 11.28 -15.02 1.69
C GLN A 56 11.57 -14.72 3.15
N MET A 57 10.91 -13.74 3.76
CA MET A 57 11.03 -13.47 5.21
C MET A 57 10.45 -14.63 6.04
N VAL A 58 9.32 -15.18 5.66
CA VAL A 58 8.71 -16.38 6.29
C VAL A 58 9.70 -17.56 6.24
N ARG A 59 10.34 -17.79 5.08
CA ARG A 59 11.35 -18.83 4.91
C ARG A 59 12.58 -18.61 5.79
N LYS A 60 13.07 -17.38 5.90
CA LYS A 60 14.19 -17.03 6.81
C LYS A 60 13.87 -17.32 8.27
N LYS A 61 12.61 -17.21 8.67
CA LYS A 61 12.14 -17.56 10.01
C LYS A 61 12.11 -19.08 10.26
N GLY A 62 12.24 -19.90 9.21
CA GLY A 62 12.27 -21.36 9.30
C GLY A 62 10.94 -22.05 8.98
N TYR A 63 9.95 -21.31 8.51
CA TYR A 63 8.69 -21.92 8.08
C TYR A 63 8.75 -22.36 6.61
N PRO A 64 8.16 -23.51 6.24
CA PRO A 64 7.99 -23.91 4.86
C PRO A 64 7.17 -22.86 4.09
N VAL A 65 7.53 -22.59 2.84
CA VAL A 65 6.91 -21.50 2.05
C VAL A 65 5.88 -22.07 1.08
N VAL A 66 4.69 -21.50 1.08
CA VAL A 66 3.61 -21.80 0.13
C VAL A 66 3.59 -20.70 -0.95
N TRP A 67 4.12 -21.01 -2.13
CA TRP A 67 4.22 -20.04 -3.26
C TRP A 67 2.91 -19.83 -4.02
N SER A 68 1.92 -20.70 -3.86
CA SER A 68 0.64 -20.65 -4.57
C SER A 68 -0.12 -19.32 -4.44
N PRO A 69 -0.06 -18.56 -3.32
CA PRO A 69 -0.75 -17.28 -3.23
C PRO A 69 -0.19 -16.18 -4.15
N CYS A 70 1.07 -16.31 -4.60
CA CYS A 70 1.68 -15.31 -5.49
C CYS A 70 0.98 -15.22 -6.84
N ILE A 71 0.50 -16.36 -7.38
CA ILE A 71 -0.15 -16.44 -8.68
C ILE A 71 -1.45 -15.61 -8.71
N PRO A 72 -2.39 -15.78 -7.75
CA PRO A 72 -3.58 -14.94 -7.73
C PRO A 72 -3.29 -13.44 -7.64
N LEU A 73 -2.32 -13.04 -6.80
CA LEU A 73 -1.96 -11.64 -6.63
C LEU A 73 -1.36 -11.00 -7.88
N LEU A 74 -0.71 -11.80 -8.73
CA LEU A 74 -0.13 -11.32 -9.99
C LEU A 74 -1.13 -11.28 -11.15
N VAL A 75 -1.96 -12.30 -11.26
CA VAL A 75 -2.78 -12.52 -12.46
C VAL A 75 -4.17 -11.90 -12.33
N LEU A 76 -4.82 -12.10 -11.19
CA LEU A 76 -6.23 -11.76 -11.04
C LEU A 76 -6.53 -10.26 -11.23
N PRO A 77 -5.73 -9.31 -10.72
CA PRO A 77 -6.02 -7.88 -10.89
C PRO A 77 -5.82 -7.37 -12.31
N ALA A 78 -4.93 -8.04 -13.07
CA ALA A 78 -4.66 -7.68 -14.46
C ALA A 78 -5.77 -8.11 -15.42
N LEU A 79 -6.66 -9.02 -14.99
CA LEU A 79 -7.74 -9.51 -15.84
C LEU A 79 -8.93 -8.55 -15.84
N PRO A 80 -9.53 -8.28 -17.00
CA PRO A 80 -10.73 -7.45 -17.12
C PRO A 80 -11.98 -8.25 -16.72
N TRP A 81 -12.19 -8.43 -15.41
CA TRP A 81 -13.27 -9.24 -14.86
C TRP A 81 -14.66 -8.77 -15.26
N SER A 82 -14.86 -7.45 -15.41
CA SER A 82 -16.10 -6.89 -15.94
C SER A 82 -16.44 -7.42 -17.35
N TRP A 83 -15.42 -7.67 -18.15
CA TRP A 83 -15.61 -8.24 -19.50
C TRP A 83 -15.80 -9.76 -19.47
N ILE A 84 -15.10 -10.45 -18.55
CA ILE A 84 -15.11 -11.91 -18.47
C ILE A 84 -16.38 -12.43 -17.79
N LEU A 85 -16.81 -11.79 -16.71
CA LEU A 85 -17.90 -12.28 -15.87
C LEU A 85 -19.10 -11.32 -15.78
N GLY A 86 -19.01 -10.09 -16.32
CA GLY A 86 -20.03 -9.06 -16.18
C GLY A 86 -20.26 -8.58 -14.74
N MET A 87 -19.32 -8.89 -13.84
CA MET A 87 -19.45 -8.63 -12.41
C MET A 87 -18.86 -7.28 -12.03
N PRO A 88 -19.51 -6.49 -11.15
CA PRO A 88 -18.91 -5.31 -10.58
C PRO A 88 -17.75 -5.70 -9.65
N VAL A 89 -16.84 -4.77 -9.51
CA VAL A 89 -15.51 -4.98 -8.95
C VAL A 89 -15.43 -5.41 -7.47
N PRO A 90 -16.32 -5.05 -6.54
CA PRO A 90 -16.27 -5.59 -5.18
C PRO A 90 -16.34 -7.11 -5.14
N GLU A 91 -16.93 -7.73 -6.17
CA GLU A 91 -17.04 -9.18 -6.29
C GLU A 91 -15.73 -9.88 -6.67
N PHE A 92 -14.68 -9.11 -7.01
CA PHE A 92 -13.35 -9.61 -7.32
C PHE A 92 -12.68 -10.33 -6.12
N PHE A 93 -12.88 -9.84 -4.92
CA PHE A 93 -12.28 -10.44 -3.73
C PHE A 93 -12.77 -11.87 -3.47
N PHE A 94 -14.00 -12.17 -3.82
CA PHE A 94 -14.56 -13.50 -3.63
C PHE A 94 -13.89 -14.56 -4.53
N PRO A 95 -13.79 -14.37 -5.87
CA PRO A 95 -13.01 -15.27 -6.72
C PRO A 95 -11.54 -15.38 -6.34
N ALA A 96 -10.90 -14.27 -5.95
CA ALA A 96 -9.51 -14.27 -5.52
C ALA A 96 -9.32 -15.09 -4.22
N ALA A 97 -10.19 -14.92 -3.24
CA ALA A 97 -10.18 -15.69 -2.01
C ALA A 97 -10.44 -17.18 -2.29
N LEU A 98 -11.42 -17.50 -3.14
CA LEU A 98 -11.72 -18.87 -3.54
C LEU A 98 -10.53 -19.52 -4.25
N PHE A 99 -9.91 -18.83 -5.18
CA PHE A 99 -8.71 -19.30 -5.87
C PHE A 99 -7.54 -19.50 -4.90
N PHE A 100 -7.36 -18.59 -3.95
CA PHE A 100 -6.35 -18.73 -2.91
C PHE A 100 -6.60 -20.00 -2.08
N VAL A 101 -7.83 -20.21 -1.58
CA VAL A 101 -8.20 -21.40 -0.80
C VAL A 101 -8.01 -22.66 -1.64
N ALA A 102 -8.44 -22.68 -2.90
CA ALA A 102 -8.24 -23.80 -3.80
C ALA A 102 -6.74 -24.09 -4.05
N SER A 103 -5.92 -23.05 -4.24
CA SER A 103 -4.47 -23.21 -4.44
C SER A 103 -3.78 -23.72 -3.17
N LEU A 104 -4.21 -23.28 -1.99
CA LEU A 104 -3.73 -23.78 -0.71
C LEU A 104 -4.10 -25.27 -0.53
N PHE A 105 -5.36 -25.62 -0.84
CA PHE A 105 -5.83 -27.01 -0.76
C PHE A 105 -5.06 -27.92 -1.73
N PHE A 106 -4.82 -27.47 -2.95
CA PHE A 106 -4.02 -28.18 -3.94
C PHE A 106 -2.57 -28.38 -3.48
N HIS A 107 -1.97 -27.35 -2.85
CA HIS A 107 -0.64 -27.45 -2.27
C HIS A 107 -0.57 -28.49 -1.17
N ILE A 108 -1.58 -28.55 -0.28
CA ILE A 108 -1.68 -29.55 0.78
C ILE A 108 -1.75 -30.96 0.20
N LEU A 109 -2.53 -31.15 -0.88
CA LEU A 109 -2.69 -32.47 -1.51
C LEU A 109 -1.42 -32.96 -2.18
N LEU A 110 -0.65 -32.06 -2.83
CA LEU A 110 0.55 -32.42 -3.56
C LEU A 110 1.77 -32.64 -2.66
N ARG A 111 1.88 -31.90 -1.57
CA ARG A 111 3.04 -31.93 -0.66
C ARG A 111 2.70 -32.54 0.69
N ARG A 112 2.30 -33.81 0.68
CA ARG A 112 2.04 -34.59 1.89
C ARG A 112 3.29 -34.64 2.76
N GLY A 113 3.31 -33.90 3.88
CA GLY A 113 4.38 -33.93 4.89
C GLY A 113 5.17 -32.63 5.10
N GLU A 114 5.08 -31.65 4.20
CA GLU A 114 5.71 -30.34 4.36
C GLU A 114 4.70 -29.24 4.77
N PHE A 115 3.44 -29.61 4.99
CA PHE A 115 2.40 -28.67 5.41
C PHE A 115 2.49 -28.38 6.89
N SER A 116 2.53 -27.11 7.26
CA SER A 116 2.31 -26.66 8.62
C SER A 116 1.21 -25.59 8.66
N VAL A 117 0.44 -25.58 9.73
CA VAL A 117 -0.63 -24.58 9.95
C VAL A 117 -0.04 -23.18 9.98
N GLU A 118 1.16 -23.04 10.54
CA GLU A 118 1.89 -21.76 10.61
C GLU A 118 2.23 -21.24 9.21
N SER A 119 2.68 -22.11 8.32
CA SER A 119 2.99 -21.75 6.93
C SER A 119 1.74 -21.32 6.16
N ALA A 120 0.62 -22.02 6.36
CA ALA A 120 -0.66 -21.64 5.78
C ALA A 120 -1.15 -20.30 6.35
N GLY A 121 -1.01 -20.10 7.67
CA GLY A 121 -1.34 -18.84 8.34
C GLY A 121 -0.52 -17.67 7.81
N CYS A 122 0.80 -17.86 7.63
CA CYS A 122 1.66 -16.84 7.01
C CYS A 122 1.26 -16.53 5.56
N ALA A 123 0.94 -17.56 4.76
CA ALA A 123 0.49 -17.37 3.38
C ALA A 123 -0.84 -16.61 3.32
N LEU A 124 -1.79 -16.94 4.20
CA LEU A 124 -3.08 -16.26 4.33
C LEU A 124 -2.91 -14.80 4.75
N LEU A 125 -2.06 -14.55 5.76
CA LEU A 125 -1.73 -13.19 6.19
C LEU A 125 -1.13 -12.39 5.04
N GLY A 126 -0.14 -12.94 4.32
CA GLY A 126 0.47 -12.29 3.17
C GLY A 126 -0.54 -12.00 2.05
N PHE A 127 -1.46 -12.93 1.77
CA PHE A 127 -2.51 -12.75 0.78
C PHE A 127 -3.44 -11.58 1.11
N PHE A 128 -3.96 -11.51 2.33
CA PHE A 128 -4.84 -10.39 2.73
C PHE A 128 -4.08 -9.08 2.88
N TYR A 129 -2.88 -9.12 3.44
CA TYR A 129 -2.05 -7.94 3.66
C TYR A 129 -1.67 -7.27 2.32
N LEU A 130 -1.12 -8.04 1.38
CA LEU A 130 -0.74 -7.52 0.07
C LEU A 130 -1.93 -7.38 -0.89
N GLY A 131 -2.97 -8.19 -0.70
CA GLY A 131 -4.24 -8.05 -1.41
C GLY A 131 -4.93 -6.73 -1.14
N ALA A 132 -4.69 -6.11 0.01
CA ALA A 132 -5.19 -4.78 0.34
C ALA A 132 -4.77 -3.71 -0.69
N LEU A 133 -3.59 -3.85 -1.32
CA LEU A 133 -3.12 -2.95 -2.38
C LEU A 133 -4.04 -2.99 -3.61
N GLN A 134 -4.67 -4.12 -3.88
CA GLN A 134 -5.58 -4.33 -5.01
C GLN A 134 -6.83 -3.44 -4.91
N ILE A 135 -7.22 -3.04 -3.70
CA ILE A 135 -8.35 -2.13 -3.47
C ILE A 135 -8.12 -0.78 -4.18
N ALA A 136 -6.85 -0.37 -4.35
CA ALA A 136 -6.52 0.87 -5.07
C ALA A 136 -6.89 0.82 -6.56
N CYS A 137 -7.04 -0.38 -7.15
CA CYS A 137 -7.53 -0.52 -8.52
C CYS A 137 -9.00 -0.14 -8.67
N HIS A 138 -9.69 -0.02 -7.56
CA HIS A 138 -11.12 0.14 -7.48
C HIS A 138 -11.42 1.32 -6.58
N ALA A 139 -11.62 2.49 -7.19
CA ALA A 139 -12.20 3.58 -6.43
C ALA A 139 -13.63 3.20 -6.02
N PRO A 140 -14.12 3.66 -4.84
CA PRO A 140 -15.51 3.50 -4.49
C PRO A 140 -16.41 3.92 -5.63
N SER A 141 -17.48 3.14 -5.89
CA SER A 141 -18.45 3.42 -6.97
C SER A 141 -19.12 4.79 -6.83
N GLU A 142 -19.10 5.32 -5.61
CA GLU A 142 -19.61 6.64 -5.24
C GLU A 142 -18.69 7.79 -5.69
N ILE A 143 -17.43 7.49 -6.05
CA ILE A 143 -16.52 8.51 -6.58
C ILE A 143 -16.88 8.77 -8.04
N PRO A 144 -17.21 10.02 -8.42
CA PRO A 144 -17.54 10.38 -9.80
C PRO A 144 -16.43 9.98 -10.78
N GLU A 145 -16.86 9.61 -12.00
CA GLU A 145 -15.94 9.31 -13.10
C GLU A 145 -14.97 10.48 -13.32
N GLY A 146 -13.68 10.17 -13.48
CA GLY A 146 -12.61 11.16 -13.60
C GLY A 146 -11.95 11.59 -12.27
N MET A 147 -12.53 11.27 -11.12
CA MET A 147 -11.91 11.54 -9.81
C MET A 147 -10.97 10.43 -9.32
N HIS A 148 -10.88 9.29 -9.99
CA HIS A 148 -9.99 8.17 -9.62
C HIS A 148 -8.52 8.62 -9.53
N ILE A 149 -8.07 9.44 -10.46
CA ILE A 149 -6.72 10.02 -10.45
C ILE A 149 -6.48 10.87 -9.20
N TRP A 150 -7.46 11.69 -8.82
CA TRP A 150 -7.35 12.54 -7.63
C TRP A 150 -7.33 11.70 -6.35
N PHE A 151 -8.06 10.59 -6.30
CA PHE A 151 -8.02 9.65 -5.18
C PHE A 151 -6.64 8.99 -5.04
N LEU A 152 -6.02 8.56 -6.15
CA LEU A 152 -4.66 8.03 -6.15
C LEU A 152 -3.63 9.09 -5.76
N LEU A 153 -3.76 10.32 -6.29
CA LEU A 153 -2.91 11.44 -5.90
C LEU A 153 -3.05 11.78 -4.41
N PHE A 154 -4.27 11.75 -3.89
CA PHE A 154 -4.55 11.92 -2.46
C PHE A 154 -3.81 10.86 -1.63
N LEU A 155 -3.91 9.59 -1.98
CA LEU A 155 -3.20 8.52 -1.30
C LEU A 155 -1.68 8.73 -1.31
N VAL A 156 -1.11 9.05 -2.48
CA VAL A 156 0.33 9.27 -2.62
C VAL A 156 0.78 10.51 -1.84
N ALA A 157 0.07 11.63 -1.97
CA ALA A 157 0.41 12.88 -1.30
C ALA A 157 0.35 12.75 0.22
N THR A 158 -0.71 12.11 0.73
CA THR A 158 -0.91 11.88 2.17
C THR A 158 0.19 10.99 2.75
N ASN A 159 0.44 9.83 2.13
CA ASN A 159 1.45 8.87 2.60
C ASN A 159 2.86 9.45 2.51
N LYS A 160 3.26 9.92 1.33
CA LYS A 160 4.65 10.42 1.12
C LYS A 160 4.89 11.77 1.79
N GLY A 161 3.88 12.63 1.89
CA GLY A 161 3.94 13.86 2.67
C GLY A 161 4.19 13.57 4.16
N SER A 162 3.47 12.59 4.72
CA SER A 162 3.66 12.12 6.09
C SER A 162 5.06 11.55 6.32
N ASP A 163 5.52 10.64 5.44
CA ASP A 163 6.84 9.99 5.57
C ASP A 163 7.98 11.02 5.53
N MET A 164 7.92 11.98 4.59
CA MET A 164 8.94 13.01 4.46
C MET A 164 8.98 13.94 5.67
N ALA A 165 7.83 14.39 6.15
CA ALA A 165 7.76 15.27 7.32
C ALA A 165 8.19 14.54 8.60
N ALA A 166 7.76 13.28 8.77
CA ALA A 166 8.17 12.45 9.89
C ALA A 166 9.67 12.20 9.92
N TYR A 167 10.28 11.95 8.75
CA TYR A 167 11.72 11.77 8.63
C TYR A 167 12.49 13.05 8.99
N VAL A 168 12.11 14.20 8.44
CA VAL A 168 12.79 15.47 8.68
C VAL A 168 12.65 15.89 10.15
N ALA A 169 11.41 15.92 10.67
CA ALA A 169 11.16 16.33 12.05
C ALA A 169 11.76 15.33 13.06
N GLY A 170 11.66 14.04 12.78
CA GLY A 170 12.25 12.99 13.62
C GLY A 170 13.77 13.08 13.73
N ASN A 171 14.47 13.47 12.64
CA ASN A 171 15.92 13.67 12.66
C ASN A 171 16.34 14.99 13.33
N LEU A 172 15.55 16.06 13.16
CA LEU A 172 15.92 17.38 13.69
C LEU A 172 15.45 17.59 15.15
N LEU A 173 14.25 17.11 15.48
CA LEU A 173 13.57 17.41 16.74
C LEU A 173 13.30 16.17 17.59
N GLY A 174 13.51 14.95 17.05
CA GLY A 174 13.14 13.70 17.70
C GLY A 174 13.89 13.45 19.00
N LYS A 175 13.16 13.33 20.09
CA LYS A 175 13.66 13.02 21.43
C LYS A 175 13.03 11.75 22.00
N ARG A 176 11.72 11.57 21.80
CA ARG A 176 10.97 10.44 22.36
C ARG A 176 10.76 9.38 21.30
N LYS A 177 11.17 8.14 21.57
CA LYS A 177 10.97 7.02 20.64
C LYS A 177 9.50 6.63 20.60
N LEU A 178 8.97 6.39 19.37
CA LEU A 178 7.58 5.98 19.14
C LEU A 178 7.39 4.49 19.43
N ALA A 179 8.25 3.65 18.87
CA ALA A 179 8.19 2.19 18.98
C ALA A 179 9.61 1.61 19.06
N PRO A 180 10.29 1.65 20.25
CA PRO A 180 11.69 1.30 20.39
C PRO A 180 12.04 -0.11 19.92
N ASP A 181 11.17 -1.09 20.20
CA ASP A 181 11.40 -2.51 19.90
C ASP A 181 11.15 -2.86 18.43
N ILE A 182 10.29 -2.09 17.74
CA ILE A 182 9.87 -2.35 16.36
C ILE A 182 10.70 -1.49 15.40
N SER A 183 10.70 -0.18 15.63
CA SER A 183 11.40 0.81 14.79
C SER A 183 12.09 1.87 15.65
N PRO A 184 13.35 1.63 16.07
CA PRO A 184 14.07 2.54 16.99
C PRO A 184 14.39 3.91 16.38
N SER A 185 14.26 4.09 15.07
CA SER A 185 14.44 5.38 14.40
C SER A 185 13.23 6.30 14.50
N LYS A 186 12.01 5.77 14.66
CA LYS A 186 10.78 6.56 14.72
C LYS A 186 10.61 7.28 16.05
N THR A 187 10.12 8.52 15.99
CA THR A 187 9.91 9.40 17.15
C THR A 187 8.50 9.97 17.17
N TRP A 188 8.00 10.33 18.35
CA TRP A 188 6.70 10.98 18.52
C TRP A 188 6.64 12.33 17.82
N GLU A 189 7.72 13.12 17.90
CA GLU A 189 7.82 14.41 17.24
C GLU A 189 7.73 14.26 15.71
N GLY A 190 8.40 13.21 15.18
CA GLY A 190 8.27 12.87 13.76
C GLY A 190 6.87 12.45 13.38
N ALA A 191 6.22 11.58 14.18
CA ALA A 191 4.86 11.11 13.91
C ALA A 191 3.84 12.26 13.89
N ILE A 192 3.94 13.19 14.85
CA ILE A 192 3.06 14.38 14.91
C ILE A 192 3.29 15.28 13.68
N ALA A 193 4.54 15.57 13.33
CA ALA A 193 4.84 16.36 12.14
C ALA A 193 4.34 15.67 10.84
N GLY A 194 4.52 14.35 10.75
CA GLY A 194 3.96 13.55 9.67
C GLY A 194 2.44 13.62 9.60
N ALA A 195 1.76 13.53 10.75
CA ALA A 195 0.32 13.65 10.82
C ALA A 195 -0.17 15.03 10.33
N ILE A 196 0.49 16.11 10.74
CA ILE A 196 0.13 17.47 10.32
C ILE A 196 0.32 17.68 8.83
N VAL A 197 1.51 17.34 8.30
CA VAL A 197 1.85 17.58 6.89
C VAL A 197 1.09 16.63 5.97
N GLY A 198 0.98 15.34 6.34
CA GLY A 198 0.21 14.36 5.56
C GLY A 198 -1.27 14.74 5.46
N THR A 199 -1.87 15.18 6.58
CA THR A 199 -3.25 15.69 6.58
C THR A 199 -3.39 16.93 5.71
N GLY A 200 -2.47 17.89 5.83
CA GLY A 200 -2.51 19.12 5.05
C GLY A 200 -2.36 18.88 3.55
N THR A 201 -1.40 18.04 3.14
CA THR A 201 -1.22 17.70 1.72
C THR A 201 -2.40 16.91 1.16
N GLY A 202 -2.93 15.95 1.93
CA GLY A 202 -4.12 15.20 1.55
C GLY A 202 -5.35 16.09 1.41
N PHE A 203 -5.59 16.99 2.37
CA PHE A 203 -6.68 17.96 2.31
C PHE A 203 -6.59 18.85 1.06
N LEU A 204 -5.40 19.39 0.76
CA LEU A 204 -5.20 20.23 -0.41
C LEU A 204 -5.49 19.49 -1.72
N VAL A 205 -5.07 18.22 -1.83
CA VAL A 205 -5.34 17.42 -3.03
C VAL A 205 -6.83 17.11 -3.17
N LEU A 206 -7.54 16.82 -2.10
CA LEU A 206 -8.99 16.61 -2.12
C LEU A 206 -9.77 17.89 -2.44
N LYS A 207 -9.32 19.03 -1.94
CA LYS A 207 -10.00 20.31 -2.12
C LYS A 207 -10.09 20.74 -3.59
N ILE A 208 -9.08 20.43 -4.42
CA ILE A 208 -9.02 20.84 -5.82
C ILE A 208 -10.21 20.27 -6.64
N PRO A 209 -10.42 18.94 -6.71
CA PRO A 209 -11.50 18.37 -7.50
C PRO A 209 -12.88 18.52 -6.82
N LEU A 210 -12.93 18.55 -5.48
CA LEU A 210 -14.17 18.59 -4.73
C LEU A 210 -14.76 20.00 -4.57
N GLN A 211 -14.08 21.03 -5.05
CA GLN A 211 -14.66 22.39 -5.13
C GLN A 211 -15.95 22.45 -5.94
N SER A 212 -16.14 21.51 -6.87
CA SER A 212 -17.34 21.38 -7.69
C SER A 212 -18.45 20.51 -7.07
N LEU A 213 -18.17 19.84 -5.96
CA LEU A 213 -19.14 19.06 -5.19
C LEU A 213 -19.61 19.92 -4.01
N ASP A 214 -20.69 20.66 -4.23
CA ASP A 214 -21.36 21.40 -3.16
C ASP A 214 -21.87 20.40 -2.09
N GLY A 215 -21.36 20.51 -0.85
CA GLY A 215 -21.91 19.77 0.27
C GLY A 215 -20.90 19.17 1.25
N LEU A 216 -19.65 18.90 0.87
CA LEU A 216 -18.66 18.34 1.79
C LEU A 216 -17.95 19.44 2.60
N PRO A 217 -18.17 19.52 3.93
CA PRO A 217 -17.52 20.53 4.76
C PRO A 217 -16.02 20.24 4.92
N ASP A 218 -15.20 21.30 4.98
CA ASP A 218 -13.74 21.20 5.07
C ASP A 218 -13.26 20.36 6.26
N TRP A 219 -13.94 20.41 7.40
CA TRP A 219 -13.58 19.61 8.57
C TRP A 219 -13.71 18.10 8.33
N SER A 220 -14.67 17.66 7.49
CA SER A 220 -14.84 16.25 7.15
C SER A 220 -13.72 15.75 6.23
N LEU A 221 -13.30 16.56 5.27
CA LEU A 221 -12.15 16.28 4.41
C LEU A 221 -10.84 16.25 5.20
N MET A 222 -10.66 17.16 6.15
CA MET A 222 -9.51 17.16 7.05
C MET A 222 -9.50 15.93 7.96
N GLY A 223 -10.65 15.56 8.53
CA GLY A 223 -10.81 14.37 9.35
C GLY A 223 -10.49 13.10 8.57
N PHE A 224 -10.97 13.01 7.33
CA PHE A 224 -10.68 11.89 6.44
C PHE A 224 -9.18 11.81 6.09
N ALA A 225 -8.56 12.93 5.71
CA ALA A 225 -7.12 12.98 5.43
C ALA A 225 -6.28 12.59 6.65
N LEU A 226 -6.68 13.03 7.86
CA LEU A 226 -6.02 12.66 9.12
C LEU A 226 -6.12 11.15 9.38
N LEU A 227 -7.30 10.57 9.21
CA LEU A 227 -7.53 9.13 9.38
C LEU A 227 -6.61 8.31 8.46
N VAL A 228 -6.54 8.68 7.18
CA VAL A 228 -5.68 8.03 6.19
C VAL A 228 -4.20 8.22 6.52
N THR A 229 -3.80 9.41 6.97
CA THR A 229 -2.41 9.69 7.39
C THR A 229 -1.98 8.81 8.57
N ILE A 230 -2.83 8.71 9.60
CA ILE A 230 -2.54 7.87 10.77
C ILE A 230 -2.46 6.40 10.35
N SER A 231 -3.38 5.94 9.50
CA SER A 231 -3.37 4.56 9.03
C SER A 231 -2.11 4.23 8.20
N ALA A 232 -1.57 5.19 7.45
CA ALA A 232 -0.29 5.05 6.75
C ALA A 232 0.89 4.85 7.73
N GLN A 233 0.96 5.64 8.79
CA GLN A 233 1.99 5.49 9.82
C GLN A 233 1.89 4.14 10.55
N VAL A 234 0.67 3.67 10.78
CA VAL A 234 0.42 2.32 11.34
C VAL A 234 0.91 1.25 10.36
N GLY A 235 0.66 1.39 9.05
CA GLY A 235 1.11 0.46 8.02
C GLY A 235 2.61 0.24 8.05
N ASP A 236 3.41 1.31 8.08
CA ASP A 236 4.86 1.24 8.18
C ASP A 236 5.31 0.59 9.52
N LEU A 237 4.60 0.80 10.62
CA LEU A 237 4.89 0.09 11.88
C LEU A 237 4.56 -1.41 11.80
N VAL A 238 3.46 -1.79 11.14
CA VAL A 238 3.08 -3.19 10.93
C VAL A 238 4.14 -3.91 10.11
N GLU A 239 4.59 -3.31 9.01
CA GLU A 239 5.66 -3.88 8.19
C GLU A 239 6.97 -3.99 8.97
N SER A 240 7.33 -2.96 9.74
CA SER A 240 8.50 -2.98 10.62
C SER A 240 8.40 -4.13 11.65
N ALA A 241 7.22 -4.38 12.22
CA ALA A 241 7.00 -5.49 13.16
C ALA A 241 7.18 -6.87 12.47
N ILE A 242 6.66 -7.03 11.25
CA ILE A 242 6.85 -8.25 10.44
C ILE A 242 8.34 -8.50 10.16
N LYS A 243 9.08 -7.46 9.79
CA LYS A 243 10.54 -7.57 9.60
C LYS A 243 11.26 -8.01 10.86
N ARG A 244 10.95 -7.44 12.03
CA ARG A 244 11.56 -7.85 13.32
C ARG A 244 11.19 -9.29 13.69
N TRP A 245 9.93 -9.68 13.49
CA TRP A 245 9.50 -11.06 13.67
C TRP A 245 10.31 -12.03 12.81
N ALA A 246 10.57 -11.67 11.54
CA ALA A 246 11.37 -12.47 10.61
C ALA A 246 12.89 -12.42 10.89
N GLY A 247 13.35 -11.62 11.86
CA GLY A 247 14.78 -11.40 12.12
C GLY A 247 15.48 -10.62 11.01
N ALA A 248 14.72 -9.86 10.21
CA ALA A 248 15.23 -9.04 9.12
C ALA A 248 15.17 -7.54 9.48
N LYS A 249 15.96 -6.74 8.77
CA LYS A 249 15.92 -5.28 8.84
C LYS A 249 15.21 -4.70 7.62
N ASP A 250 15.47 -5.24 6.45
CA ASP A 250 14.92 -4.84 5.17
C ASP A 250 14.14 -6.03 4.59
N SER A 251 13.04 -5.79 3.88
CA SER A 251 12.19 -6.84 3.33
C SER A 251 12.87 -7.58 2.17
N GLY A 252 13.67 -6.87 1.38
CA GLY A 252 14.38 -7.38 0.21
C GLY A 252 15.49 -6.45 -0.27
N HIS A 253 16.05 -6.78 -1.43
CA HIS A 253 17.10 -6.00 -2.10
C HIS A 253 16.81 -5.86 -3.60
N LEU A 254 15.54 -5.95 -4.01
CA LEU A 254 15.15 -5.91 -5.43
C LEU A 254 15.47 -4.56 -6.06
N ILE A 255 15.33 -3.48 -5.31
CA ILE A 255 15.69 -2.15 -5.80
C ILE A 255 16.94 -1.68 -5.08
N PRO A 256 18.09 -1.54 -5.81
CA PRO A 256 19.31 -1.01 -5.23
C PRO A 256 19.02 0.33 -4.54
N GLU A 257 19.50 0.51 -3.30
CA GLU A 257 19.42 1.73 -2.49
C GLU A 257 18.04 2.03 -1.84
N PHE A 258 16.92 1.44 -2.33
CA PHE A 258 15.58 1.63 -1.75
C PHE A 258 15.17 0.49 -0.80
N GLY A 259 15.79 -0.70 -0.92
CA GLY A 259 15.41 -1.88 -0.16
C GLY A 259 14.47 -2.80 -0.95
N GLY A 260 13.48 -3.34 -0.30
CA GLY A 260 12.47 -4.19 -0.93
C GLY A 260 11.29 -3.39 -1.50
N ILE A 261 10.51 -4.05 -2.34
CA ILE A 261 9.22 -3.54 -2.82
C ILE A 261 8.26 -3.36 -1.64
N LEU A 262 8.26 -4.30 -0.70
CA LEU A 262 7.42 -4.25 0.48
C LEU A 262 7.72 -3.01 1.34
N ASP A 263 9.02 -2.64 1.50
CA ASP A 263 9.45 -1.41 2.19
C ASP A 263 8.93 -0.12 1.51
N MET A 264 8.55 -0.18 0.23
CA MET A 264 8.03 0.98 -0.52
C MET A 264 6.52 1.14 -0.44
N ILE A 265 5.81 0.02 -0.27
CA ILE A 265 4.34 -0.02 -0.30
C ILE A 265 3.72 -0.21 1.09
N ASP A 266 4.49 -0.37 2.13
CA ASP A 266 4.09 -0.70 3.51
C ASP A 266 3.00 0.21 4.07
N SER A 267 3.18 1.52 3.95
CA SER A 267 2.21 2.53 4.38
C SER A 267 0.89 2.44 3.60
N PHE A 268 0.96 2.05 2.31
CA PHE A 268 -0.21 1.91 1.46
C PHE A 268 -1.08 0.71 1.80
N LEU A 269 -0.50 -0.38 2.33
CA LEU A 269 -1.20 -1.62 2.63
C LEU A 269 -2.30 -1.46 3.69
N VAL A 270 -2.15 -0.48 4.58
CA VAL A 270 -3.17 -0.16 5.60
C VAL A 270 -3.97 1.08 5.20
N SER A 271 -3.34 2.09 4.61
CA SER A 271 -4.02 3.34 4.29
C SER A 271 -5.04 3.20 3.14
N ILE A 272 -4.80 2.33 2.15
CA ILE A 272 -5.73 2.12 1.03
C ILE A 272 -7.08 1.56 1.48
N PRO A 273 -7.16 0.44 2.24
CA PRO A 273 -8.44 -0.04 2.76
C PRO A 273 -9.18 0.99 3.60
N VAL A 274 -8.45 1.71 4.45
CA VAL A 274 -9.03 2.78 5.31
C VAL A 274 -9.56 3.93 4.46
N ALA A 275 -8.81 4.33 3.43
CA ALA A 275 -9.24 5.38 2.51
C ALA A 275 -10.47 4.95 1.70
N TYR A 276 -10.52 3.70 1.24
CA TYR A 276 -11.64 3.16 0.49
C TYR A 276 -12.93 3.19 1.31
N VAL A 277 -12.90 2.59 2.50
CA VAL A 277 -14.06 2.55 3.40
C VAL A 277 -14.43 3.97 3.88
N GLY A 278 -13.42 4.78 4.23
CA GLY A 278 -13.62 6.15 4.69
C GLY A 278 -14.23 7.06 3.63
N ALA A 279 -13.86 6.92 2.36
CA ALA A 279 -14.45 7.67 1.25
C ALA A 279 -15.91 7.29 1.04
N GLY A 280 -16.25 5.99 1.05
CA GLY A 280 -17.63 5.52 0.94
C GLY A 280 -18.50 6.05 2.08
N LEU A 281 -18.02 5.98 3.32
CA LEU A 281 -18.73 6.52 4.49
C LEU A 281 -18.90 8.04 4.41
N LEU A 282 -17.86 8.77 4.00
CA LEU A 282 -17.90 10.21 3.85
C LEU A 282 -18.98 10.63 2.85
N LEU A 283 -18.96 10.02 1.67
CA LEU A 283 -19.95 10.31 0.62
C LEU A 283 -21.37 9.94 1.04
N TRP A 284 -21.54 8.80 1.70
CA TRP A 284 -22.84 8.37 2.23
C TRP A 284 -23.40 9.32 3.31
N MET A 285 -22.55 9.88 4.16
CA MET A 285 -22.98 10.81 5.23
C MET A 285 -23.46 12.15 4.70
N PHE A 286 -23.02 12.57 3.53
CA PHE A 286 -23.33 13.88 2.94
C PHE A 286 -24.11 13.80 1.60
N SER A 287 -24.53 12.59 1.17
CA SER A 287 -25.52 12.39 0.10
C SER A 287 -26.95 12.51 0.61
#